data_921b48b04b9a6ffff19bab41581a2276
#
_entry.id   921b48b04b9a6ffff19bab41581a2276
#
_cell.length_a   1.000
_cell.length_b   1.000
_cell.length_c   1.000
_cell.angle_alpha   90.00
_cell.angle_beta   90.00
_cell.angle_gamma   90.00
#
_symmetry.space_group_name_H-M   'P 1'
#
loop_
_entity.id
_entity.type
_entity.pdbx_description
1 polymer ?
#
loop_
_entity_poly.entity_id
_entity_poly.type
_entity_poly.pdbx_seq_one_letter_code
_entity_poly.pdbx_strand_id
1 'polypeptide(L)'
;QAWSMAGKQLGDKDERGMLFWTMLDIMKHIKYHNPKANFLIENVKMKKEFEQYITTHTENALGKVYKILINSALVSAQNRNRYYWTSFEVEQPREAMIYLDDVIELNVDDKFFVSQRQLDRLDLSRVKDGGVRVCFQSPGQNISKSECLQARDYKGISGRQYFTVAMVEGRLRKLTPTEYMRLQTVPEHHVDTLLNAGISNTQLYKMTGNGWTMEVIKHIFKALAINWRI
;
A
#
# COMPACT_ATOMS: atom_id res chain seq x y z
N GLN A 1 -3.20 12.00 2.78
CA GLN A 1 -3.38 12.14 4.24
C GLN A 1 -4.63 12.96 4.60
N ALA A 2 -4.94 14.03 3.89
CA ALA A 2 -6.12 14.86 4.11
C ALA A 2 -7.44 14.08 3.97
N TRP A 3 -7.47 13.10 3.07
CA TRP A 3 -8.63 12.27 2.72
C TRP A 3 -8.63 10.90 3.41
N SER A 4 -7.54 10.54 4.11
CA SER A 4 -7.37 9.22 4.73
C SER A 4 -8.25 9.03 5.95
N MET A 5 -8.83 7.82 6.10
CA MET A 5 -9.56 7.40 7.32
C MET A 5 -8.71 7.49 8.60
N ALA A 6 -7.38 7.35 8.48
CA ALA A 6 -6.44 7.49 9.61
C ALA A 6 -6.01 8.94 9.90
N GLY A 7 -6.44 9.92 9.08
CA GLY A 7 -6.13 11.34 9.24
C GLY A 7 -7.27 12.13 9.88
N LYS A 8 -7.11 13.45 9.97
CA LYS A 8 -8.13 14.38 10.50
C LYS A 8 -9.36 14.53 9.57
N GLN A 9 -9.31 13.93 8.37
CA GLN A 9 -10.40 13.91 7.38
C GLN A 9 -10.95 15.32 7.05
N LEU A 10 -10.07 16.31 6.95
CA LEU A 10 -10.44 17.71 6.66
C LEU A 10 -10.71 17.95 5.16
N GLY A 11 -10.40 16.99 4.30
CA GLY A 11 -10.60 17.10 2.85
C GLY A 11 -9.87 18.30 2.27
N ASP A 12 -10.58 19.13 1.52
CA ASP A 12 -10.10 20.38 0.91
C ASP A 12 -9.82 21.51 1.93
N LYS A 13 -10.26 21.38 3.18
CA LYS A 13 -9.91 22.31 4.28
C LYS A 13 -8.51 22.09 4.84
N ASP A 14 -7.80 21.04 4.44
CA ASP A 14 -6.39 20.81 4.75
C ASP A 14 -5.54 21.33 3.58
N GLU A 15 -4.48 22.09 3.84
CA GLU A 15 -3.57 22.59 2.79
C GLU A 15 -3.07 21.48 1.85
N ARG A 16 -2.88 20.29 2.36
CA ARG A 16 -2.53 19.11 1.55
C ARG A 16 -3.67 18.61 0.68
N GLY A 17 -4.92 18.90 1.06
CA GLY A 17 -6.11 18.63 0.25
C GLY A 17 -6.21 19.58 -0.94
N MET A 18 -5.68 20.80 -0.81
CA MET A 18 -5.62 21.79 -1.89
C MET A 18 -4.76 21.31 -3.08
N LEU A 19 -3.77 20.43 -2.86
CA LEU A 19 -2.99 19.84 -3.94
C LEU A 19 -3.84 19.02 -4.92
N PHE A 20 -5.00 18.56 -4.51
CA PHE A 20 -5.96 17.93 -5.42
C PHE A 20 -6.40 18.86 -6.55
N TRP A 21 -6.68 20.11 -6.24
CA TRP A 21 -7.08 21.13 -7.23
C TRP A 21 -5.94 21.45 -8.19
N THR A 22 -4.74 21.67 -7.65
CA THR A 22 -3.55 21.88 -8.46
C THR A 22 -3.31 20.71 -9.42
N MET A 23 -3.47 19.48 -8.94
CA MET A 23 -3.37 18.28 -9.78
C MET A 23 -4.41 18.31 -10.91
N LEU A 24 -5.68 18.61 -10.61
CA LEU A 24 -6.73 18.69 -11.63
C LEU A 24 -6.46 19.77 -12.66
N ASP A 25 -5.95 20.94 -12.25
CA ASP A 25 -5.62 22.04 -13.18
C ASP A 25 -4.48 21.65 -14.12
N ILE A 26 -3.43 20.98 -13.60
CA ILE A 26 -2.36 20.41 -14.43
C ILE A 26 -2.92 19.39 -15.43
N MET A 27 -3.79 18.48 -14.97
CA MET A 27 -4.39 17.47 -15.82
C MET A 27 -5.30 18.06 -16.90
N LYS A 28 -6.09 19.08 -16.59
CA LYS A 28 -6.88 19.86 -17.57
C LYS A 28 -5.97 20.47 -18.65
N HIS A 29 -4.88 21.11 -18.23
CA HIS A 29 -3.93 21.71 -19.15
C HIS A 29 -3.31 20.66 -20.08
N ILE A 30 -2.91 19.52 -19.54
CA ILE A 30 -2.39 18.39 -20.35
C ILE A 30 -3.45 17.91 -21.35
N LYS A 31 -4.70 17.70 -20.92
CA LYS A 31 -5.77 17.26 -21.80
C LYS A 31 -6.17 18.28 -22.86
N TYR A 32 -6.05 19.57 -22.56
CA TYR A 32 -6.28 20.62 -23.56
C TYR A 32 -5.27 20.53 -24.72
N HIS A 33 -3.99 20.30 -24.43
CA HIS A 33 -2.95 20.15 -25.45
C HIS A 33 -2.84 18.74 -26.04
N ASN A 34 -3.25 17.73 -25.31
CA ASN A 34 -3.30 16.33 -25.75
C ASN A 34 -4.60 15.65 -25.30
N PRO A 35 -5.70 15.80 -26.07
CA PRO A 35 -6.98 15.20 -25.72
C PRO A 35 -6.95 13.68 -25.54
N LYS A 36 -5.98 12.98 -26.14
CA LYS A 36 -5.77 11.53 -26.00
C LYS A 36 -4.97 11.15 -24.76
N ALA A 37 -4.47 12.09 -23.98
CA ALA A 37 -3.74 11.79 -22.76
C ALA A 37 -4.63 10.99 -21.80
N ASN A 38 -4.10 9.88 -21.31
CA ASN A 38 -4.73 9.08 -20.27
C ASN A 38 -4.27 9.52 -18.89
N PHE A 39 -5.08 9.25 -17.88
CA PHE A 39 -4.74 9.56 -16.50
C PHE A 39 -5.04 8.38 -15.58
N LEU A 40 -4.31 8.37 -14.46
CA LEU A 40 -4.51 7.51 -13.31
C LEU A 40 -4.35 8.36 -12.05
N ILE A 41 -5.37 8.40 -11.22
CA ILE A 41 -5.33 9.01 -9.88
C ILE A 41 -5.49 7.88 -8.86
N GLU A 42 -4.64 7.84 -7.86
CA GLU A 42 -4.71 6.88 -6.76
C GLU A 42 -4.98 7.61 -5.44
N ASN A 43 -5.81 6.99 -4.59
CA ASN A 43 -5.95 7.44 -3.22
C ASN A 43 -6.34 6.27 -2.29
N VAL A 44 -6.15 6.50 -0.99
CA VAL A 44 -6.55 5.54 0.05
C VAL A 44 -8.07 5.34 0.05
N LYS A 45 -8.52 4.19 0.56
CA LYS A 45 -9.94 4.01 0.87
C LYS A 45 -10.37 5.08 1.88
N MET A 46 -11.46 5.77 1.58
CA MET A 46 -11.99 6.91 2.35
C MET A 46 -13.50 6.78 2.57
N LYS A 47 -14.09 7.74 3.28
CA LYS A 47 -15.55 7.85 3.39
C LYS A 47 -16.19 8.07 2.02
N LYS A 48 -17.41 7.57 1.85
CA LYS A 48 -18.16 7.67 0.59
C LYS A 48 -18.35 9.11 0.12
N GLU A 49 -18.54 10.04 1.04
CA GLU A 49 -18.67 11.48 0.75
C GLU A 49 -17.43 12.03 0.02
N PHE A 50 -16.24 11.73 0.54
CA PHE A 50 -14.98 12.18 -0.05
C PHE A 50 -14.65 11.47 -1.36
N GLU A 51 -14.94 10.19 -1.44
CA GLU A 51 -14.78 9.41 -2.67
C GLU A 51 -15.68 9.99 -3.77
N GLN A 52 -16.92 10.32 -3.43
CA GLN A 52 -17.88 10.92 -4.36
C GLN A 52 -17.47 12.35 -4.77
N TYR A 53 -16.97 13.14 -3.80
CA TYR A 53 -16.40 14.46 -4.06
C TYR A 53 -15.25 14.41 -5.07
N ILE A 54 -14.26 13.55 -4.84
CA ILE A 54 -13.13 13.37 -5.76
C ILE A 54 -13.62 12.92 -7.15
N THR A 55 -14.54 11.97 -7.21
CA THR A 55 -15.10 11.46 -8.47
C THR A 55 -15.76 12.59 -9.26
N THR A 56 -16.72 13.31 -8.65
CA THR A 56 -17.47 14.38 -9.31
C THR A 56 -16.57 15.49 -9.83
N HIS A 57 -15.62 15.95 -9.01
CA HIS A 57 -14.69 17.01 -9.43
C HIS A 57 -13.72 16.55 -10.53
N THR A 58 -13.31 15.29 -10.49
CA THR A 58 -12.48 14.72 -11.57
C THR A 58 -13.27 14.59 -12.86
N GLU A 59 -14.52 14.13 -12.82
CA GLU A 59 -15.41 14.05 -13.97
C GLU A 59 -15.70 15.42 -14.60
N ASN A 60 -15.98 16.42 -13.76
CA ASN A 60 -16.21 17.79 -14.22
C ASN A 60 -14.96 18.40 -14.86
N ALA A 61 -13.78 18.02 -14.41
CA ALA A 61 -12.52 18.55 -14.90
C ALA A 61 -12.01 17.84 -16.16
N LEU A 62 -12.14 16.52 -16.24
CA LEU A 62 -11.42 15.68 -17.21
C LEU A 62 -12.35 14.85 -18.11
N GLY A 63 -13.66 14.90 -17.90
CA GLY A 63 -14.65 14.09 -18.59
C GLY A 63 -14.85 12.73 -17.94
N LYS A 64 -15.25 11.73 -18.73
CA LYS A 64 -15.60 10.39 -18.22
C LYS A 64 -14.50 9.78 -17.37
N VAL A 65 -14.87 9.28 -16.19
CA VAL A 65 -13.97 8.65 -15.22
C VAL A 65 -14.48 7.25 -14.90
N TYR A 66 -13.57 6.29 -14.89
CA TYR A 66 -13.81 4.95 -14.39
C TYR A 66 -13.17 4.83 -13.01
N LYS A 67 -13.96 4.42 -12.03
CA LYS A 67 -13.50 4.28 -10.66
C LYS A 67 -13.54 2.83 -10.24
N ILE A 68 -12.45 2.36 -9.64
CA ILE A 68 -12.35 1.02 -9.11
C ILE A 68 -11.66 1.03 -7.73
N LEU A 69 -12.13 0.19 -6.80
CA LEU A 69 -11.44 -0.10 -5.55
C LEU A 69 -10.71 -1.43 -5.69
N ILE A 70 -9.40 -1.42 -5.61
CA ILE A 70 -8.59 -2.65 -5.67
C ILE A 70 -7.95 -2.90 -4.30
N ASN A 71 -8.07 -4.13 -3.81
CA ASN A 71 -7.26 -4.61 -2.68
C ASN A 71 -6.01 -5.32 -3.24
N SER A 72 -4.83 -4.87 -2.85
CA SER A 72 -3.57 -5.53 -3.22
C SER A 72 -3.52 -7.00 -2.80
N ALA A 73 -4.34 -7.42 -1.83
CA ALA A 73 -4.46 -8.81 -1.42
C ALA A 73 -4.81 -9.78 -2.57
N LEU A 74 -5.36 -9.28 -3.66
CA LEU A 74 -5.61 -10.10 -4.86
C LEU A 74 -4.31 -10.53 -5.55
N VAL A 75 -3.24 -9.74 -5.45
CA VAL A 75 -1.97 -9.96 -6.18
C VAL A 75 -0.74 -9.93 -5.28
N SER A 76 -0.93 -9.85 -3.96
CA SER A 76 0.12 -9.76 -2.95
C SER A 76 -0.33 -10.36 -1.63
N ALA A 77 0.61 -10.61 -0.72
CA ALA A 77 0.32 -10.97 0.66
C ALA A 77 -0.03 -9.77 1.55
N GLN A 78 -0.55 -8.66 1.01
CA GLN A 78 -0.85 -7.43 1.73
C GLN A 78 -2.30 -6.96 1.54
N ASN A 79 -3.00 -6.68 2.62
CA ASN A 79 -4.29 -5.98 2.61
C ASN A 79 -4.07 -4.48 2.42
N ARG A 80 -4.19 -4.00 1.18
CA ARG A 80 -4.01 -2.58 0.84
C ARG A 80 -5.12 -2.13 -0.10
N ASN A 81 -6.16 -1.55 0.43
CA ASN A 81 -7.30 -1.03 -0.33
C ASN A 81 -6.98 0.37 -0.86
N ARG A 82 -7.08 0.54 -2.19
CA ARG A 82 -6.88 1.82 -2.88
C ARG A 82 -7.96 2.04 -3.93
N TYR A 83 -8.46 3.27 -3.99
CA TYR A 83 -9.26 3.73 -5.11
C TYR A 83 -8.34 4.17 -6.24
N TYR A 84 -8.76 3.84 -7.44
CA TYR A 84 -8.15 4.29 -8.69
C TYR A 84 -9.22 4.94 -9.56
N TRP A 85 -8.94 6.13 -10.05
CA TRP A 85 -9.74 6.84 -11.03
C TRP A 85 -8.94 6.93 -12.32
N THR A 86 -9.49 6.45 -13.42
CA THR A 86 -8.80 6.32 -14.71
C THR A 86 -9.65 6.87 -15.83
N SER A 87 -9.02 7.24 -16.95
CA SER A 87 -9.71 7.58 -18.21
C SER A 87 -10.13 6.36 -19.03
N PHE A 88 -9.84 5.15 -18.59
CA PHE A 88 -10.11 3.88 -19.25
C PHE A 88 -10.64 2.86 -18.26
N GLU A 89 -11.38 1.88 -18.74
CA GLU A 89 -11.98 0.85 -17.89
C GLU A 89 -10.92 -0.14 -17.38
N VAL A 90 -11.04 -0.51 -16.11
CA VAL A 90 -10.17 -1.48 -15.44
C VAL A 90 -11.04 -2.47 -14.68
N GLU A 91 -10.84 -3.75 -14.92
CA GLU A 91 -11.46 -4.84 -14.16
C GLU A 91 -10.67 -5.19 -12.91
N GLN A 92 -11.28 -5.96 -11.99
CA GLN A 92 -10.56 -6.51 -10.83
C GLN A 92 -9.46 -7.47 -11.29
N PRO A 93 -8.24 -7.41 -10.70
CA PRO A 93 -7.24 -8.43 -10.95
C PRO A 93 -7.73 -9.79 -10.45
N ARG A 94 -7.31 -10.85 -11.14
CA ARG A 94 -7.55 -12.23 -10.67
C ARG A 94 -6.75 -12.47 -9.39
N GLU A 95 -7.33 -13.24 -8.49
CA GLU A 95 -6.64 -13.62 -7.25
C GLU A 95 -5.45 -14.54 -7.57
N ALA A 96 -4.28 -14.16 -7.08
CA ALA A 96 -3.02 -14.88 -7.28
C ALA A 96 -2.69 -15.84 -6.11
N MET A 97 -3.52 -15.89 -5.06
CA MET A 97 -3.35 -16.78 -3.88
C MET A 97 -1.97 -16.66 -3.19
N ILE A 98 -1.41 -15.44 -3.14
CA ILE A 98 -0.11 -15.14 -2.51
C ILE A 98 -0.35 -14.84 -1.02
N TYR A 99 0.37 -15.50 -0.14
CA TYR A 99 0.25 -15.38 1.30
C TYR A 99 1.58 -14.99 1.96
N LEU A 100 1.58 -14.75 3.27
CA LEU A 100 2.79 -14.36 3.99
C LEU A 100 3.88 -15.43 3.92
N ASP A 101 3.55 -16.71 3.86
CA ASP A 101 4.51 -17.80 3.68
C ASP A 101 5.36 -17.63 2.42
N ASP A 102 4.79 -17.02 1.35
CA ASP A 102 5.50 -16.82 0.08
C ASP A 102 6.51 -15.67 0.13
N VAL A 103 6.47 -14.82 1.16
CA VAL A 103 7.28 -13.60 1.25
C VAL A 103 8.20 -13.54 2.47
N ILE A 104 7.92 -14.32 3.52
CA ILE A 104 8.66 -14.32 4.78
C ILE A 104 10.04 -14.96 4.64
N GLU A 105 11.05 -14.30 5.21
CA GLU A 105 12.40 -14.83 5.37
C GLU A 105 12.51 -15.59 6.69
N LEU A 106 13.03 -16.83 6.64
CA LEU A 106 13.21 -17.65 7.85
C LEU A 106 14.51 -17.28 8.60
N ASN A 107 15.58 -17.01 7.86
CA ASN A 107 16.88 -16.63 8.41
C ASN A 107 17.10 -15.13 8.30
N VAL A 108 16.91 -14.43 9.41
CA VAL A 108 17.07 -12.97 9.48
C VAL A 108 17.97 -12.57 10.66
N ASP A 109 18.61 -11.42 10.54
CA ASP A 109 19.45 -10.83 11.58
C ASP A 109 18.67 -10.63 12.89
N ASP A 110 19.30 -10.89 14.03
CA ASP A 110 18.70 -10.74 15.36
C ASP A 110 18.15 -9.35 15.66
N LYS A 111 18.64 -8.31 14.99
CA LYS A 111 18.12 -6.93 15.09
C LYS A 111 16.65 -6.78 14.72
N PHE A 112 16.08 -7.73 13.96
CA PHE A 112 14.67 -7.73 13.61
C PHE A 112 13.78 -8.36 14.68
N PHE A 113 14.35 -9.16 15.58
CA PHE A 113 13.60 -9.77 16.68
C PHE A 113 13.26 -8.77 17.77
N VAL A 114 12.13 -8.98 18.40
CA VAL A 114 11.63 -8.13 19.49
C VAL A 114 12.37 -8.52 20.77
N SER A 115 13.01 -7.54 21.44
CA SER A 115 13.66 -7.77 22.72
C SER A 115 12.64 -8.00 23.82
N GLN A 116 13.03 -8.71 24.91
CA GLN A 116 12.18 -8.92 26.09
C GLN A 116 11.60 -7.61 26.61
N ARG A 117 12.42 -6.56 26.73
CA ARG A 117 11.97 -5.22 27.15
C ARG A 117 10.89 -4.61 26.25
N GLN A 118 10.89 -4.94 24.96
CA GLN A 118 9.85 -4.52 24.03
C GLN A 118 8.59 -5.39 24.19
N LEU A 119 8.74 -6.70 24.38
CA LEU A 119 7.63 -7.62 24.66
C LEU A 119 6.87 -7.21 25.93
N ASP A 120 7.57 -6.86 27.00
CA ASP A 120 6.99 -6.42 28.28
C ASP A 120 6.14 -5.15 28.15
N ARG A 121 6.40 -4.35 27.11
CA ARG A 121 5.66 -3.13 26.80
C ARG A 121 4.51 -3.34 25.82
N LEU A 122 4.45 -4.50 25.17
CA LEU A 122 3.39 -4.85 24.24
C LEU A 122 2.21 -5.40 25.04
N ASP A 123 1.12 -4.65 25.04
CA ASP A 123 -0.15 -5.15 25.54
C ASP A 123 -0.74 -6.11 24.49
N LEU A 124 -0.33 -7.38 24.58
CA LEU A 124 -0.80 -8.44 23.67
C LEU A 124 -2.30 -8.72 23.83
N SER A 125 -2.95 -8.27 24.91
CA SER A 125 -4.39 -8.38 25.11
C SER A 125 -5.17 -7.46 24.16
N ARG A 126 -4.54 -6.39 23.67
CA ARG A 126 -5.12 -5.42 22.70
C ARG A 126 -4.91 -5.80 21.24
N VAL A 127 -4.51 -7.02 20.96
CA VAL A 127 -4.31 -7.50 19.57
C VAL A 127 -5.58 -7.36 18.72
N LYS A 128 -6.78 -7.32 19.33
CA LYS A 128 -8.06 -7.13 18.64
C LYS A 128 -8.41 -5.67 18.33
N ASP A 129 -7.90 -4.69 19.10
CA ASP A 129 -8.36 -3.29 19.06
C ASP A 129 -7.32 -2.30 18.52
N GLY A 130 -6.44 -2.72 17.65
CA GLY A 130 -5.44 -1.85 17.01
C GLY A 130 -4.01 -2.04 17.53
N GLY A 131 -3.75 -3.15 18.22
CA GLY A 131 -2.43 -3.58 18.66
C GLY A 131 -1.61 -4.31 17.58
N VAL A 132 -0.58 -5.01 18.01
CA VAL A 132 0.28 -5.83 17.16
C VAL A 132 -0.49 -7.02 16.61
N ARG A 133 -0.53 -7.18 15.29
CA ARG A 133 -1.13 -8.36 14.66
C ARG A 133 -0.05 -9.37 14.32
N VAL A 134 -0.09 -10.53 14.96
CA VAL A 134 0.77 -11.67 14.61
C VAL A 134 0.12 -12.38 13.42
N CYS A 135 0.74 -12.24 12.26
CA CYS A 135 0.19 -12.78 11.01
C CYS A 135 0.89 -14.05 10.52
N PHE A 136 1.97 -14.46 11.18
CA PHE A 136 2.76 -15.64 10.81
C PHE A 136 3.15 -16.42 12.06
N GLN A 137 2.83 -17.71 12.13
CA GLN A 137 3.15 -18.55 13.29
C GLN A 137 4.13 -19.70 12.98
N SER A 138 4.04 -20.28 11.79
CA SER A 138 4.94 -21.36 11.34
C SER A 138 4.86 -21.50 9.83
N PRO A 139 5.97 -21.89 9.14
CA PRO A 139 5.96 -22.14 7.71
C PRO A 139 4.94 -23.22 7.32
N GLY A 140 4.26 -23.02 6.20
CA GLY A 140 3.34 -23.99 5.61
C GLY A 140 1.94 -24.07 6.24
N GLN A 141 1.62 -23.23 7.24
CA GLN A 141 0.30 -23.24 7.88
C GLN A 141 -0.45 -21.91 7.77
N ASN A 142 0.13 -20.92 7.11
CA ASN A 142 -0.39 -19.57 7.18
C ASN A 142 -0.91 -19.06 5.85
N ILE A 143 -2.23 -18.97 5.74
CA ILE A 143 -2.95 -18.33 4.64
C ILE A 143 -3.21 -16.83 4.89
N SER A 144 -2.51 -16.21 5.83
CA SER A 144 -2.76 -14.82 6.22
C SER A 144 -2.12 -13.82 5.27
N LYS A 145 -2.68 -12.63 5.25
CA LYS A 145 -2.19 -11.45 4.56
C LYS A 145 -1.73 -10.41 5.59
N SER A 146 -0.69 -9.67 5.28
CA SER A 146 -0.26 -8.55 6.13
C SER A 146 -1.28 -7.43 6.16
N GLU A 147 -1.20 -6.59 7.18
CA GLU A 147 -1.85 -5.28 7.17
C GLU A 147 -1.19 -4.34 6.16
N CYS A 148 -1.87 -3.21 5.87
CA CYS A 148 -1.36 -2.19 4.96
C CYS A 148 -0.06 -1.59 5.49
N LEU A 149 1.03 -1.73 4.74
CA LEU A 149 2.31 -1.12 5.07
C LEU A 149 2.19 0.41 5.18
N GLN A 150 2.88 0.99 6.16
CA GLN A 150 2.90 2.42 6.41
C GLN A 150 4.32 2.97 6.38
N ALA A 151 4.49 4.20 5.88
CA ALA A 151 5.80 4.86 5.82
C ALA A 151 6.49 5.01 7.18
N ARG A 152 5.73 4.93 8.27
CA ARG A 152 6.25 5.07 9.65
C ARG A 152 6.63 3.76 10.33
N ASP A 153 6.44 2.62 9.69
CA ASP A 153 6.71 1.30 10.27
C ASP A 153 8.19 1.11 10.64
N TYR A 154 9.10 1.90 10.06
CA TYR A 154 10.50 1.94 10.49
C TYR A 154 10.71 2.27 11.98
N LYS A 155 9.74 2.93 12.62
CA LYS A 155 9.81 3.30 14.06
C LYS A 155 9.74 2.09 14.98
N GLY A 156 9.47 0.91 14.43
CA GLY A 156 9.37 -0.33 15.19
C GLY A 156 8.01 -0.53 15.83
N ILE A 157 7.89 -1.61 16.58
CA ILE A 157 6.66 -2.06 17.20
C ILE A 157 6.27 -1.11 18.33
N SER A 158 5.08 -0.56 18.27
CA SER A 158 4.47 0.24 19.33
C SER A 158 3.06 -0.23 19.60
N GLY A 159 2.64 -0.33 20.84
CA GLY A 159 1.34 -0.85 21.25
C GLY A 159 0.11 -0.04 20.80
N ARG A 160 0.29 0.96 19.93
CA ARG A 160 -0.79 1.85 19.46
C ARG A 160 -1.05 1.76 17.95
N GLN A 161 -0.45 0.82 17.22
CA GLN A 161 -0.57 0.75 15.76
C GLN A 161 -0.73 -0.67 15.29
N TYR A 162 -1.57 -0.85 14.26
CA TYR A 162 -1.61 -2.07 13.49
C TYR A 162 -0.24 -2.31 12.85
N PHE A 163 0.42 -3.33 13.28
CA PHE A 163 1.76 -3.68 12.85
C PHE A 163 1.78 -5.16 12.51
N THR A 164 2.19 -5.50 11.29
CA THR A 164 2.39 -6.90 10.94
C THR A 164 3.72 -7.36 11.51
N VAL A 165 3.68 -8.42 12.30
CA VAL A 165 4.85 -9.11 12.86
C VAL A 165 4.82 -10.57 12.47
N ALA A 166 5.98 -11.18 12.37
CA ALA A 166 6.14 -12.61 12.17
C ALA A 166 6.51 -13.29 13.49
N MET A 167 5.93 -14.46 13.73
CA MET A 167 6.37 -15.40 14.77
C MET A 167 7.18 -16.49 14.07
N VAL A 168 8.48 -16.52 14.29
CA VAL A 168 9.39 -17.52 13.71
C VAL A 168 10.08 -18.25 14.84
N GLU A 169 9.97 -19.57 14.89
CA GLU A 169 10.56 -20.43 15.94
C GLU A 169 10.24 -19.96 17.37
N GLY A 170 8.99 -19.54 17.59
CA GLY A 170 8.54 -19.02 18.89
C GLY A 170 9.03 -17.63 19.26
N ARG A 171 9.77 -16.96 18.38
CA ARG A 171 10.28 -15.59 18.58
C ARG A 171 9.52 -14.59 17.72
N LEU A 172 9.09 -13.50 18.32
CA LEU A 172 8.40 -12.42 17.62
C LEU A 172 9.41 -11.47 16.95
N ARG A 173 9.16 -11.11 15.69
CA ARG A 173 9.99 -10.16 14.95
C ARG A 173 9.17 -9.22 14.06
N LYS A 174 9.72 -8.05 13.76
CA LYS A 174 9.23 -7.19 12.69
C LYS A 174 9.64 -7.76 11.34
N LEU A 175 8.88 -7.42 10.29
CA LEU A 175 9.24 -7.77 8.93
C LEU A 175 10.49 -6.99 8.47
N THR A 176 11.30 -7.62 7.62
CA THR A 176 12.50 -7.02 7.04
C THR A 176 12.16 -6.04 5.89
N PRO A 177 13.09 -5.17 5.47
CA PRO A 177 12.90 -4.37 4.25
C PRO A 177 12.66 -5.22 3.01
N THR A 178 13.31 -6.38 2.88
CA THR A 178 13.09 -7.35 1.81
C THR A 178 11.64 -7.80 1.75
N GLU A 179 11.11 -8.24 2.88
CA GLU A 179 9.71 -8.68 3.00
C GLU A 179 8.73 -7.53 2.69
N TYR A 180 9.06 -6.30 3.10
CA TYR A 180 8.28 -5.11 2.73
C TYR A 180 8.26 -4.87 1.23
N MET A 181 9.40 -5.04 0.55
CA MET A 181 9.48 -4.91 -0.90
C MET A 181 8.70 -6.03 -1.61
N ARG A 182 8.80 -7.28 -1.13
CA ARG A 182 8.00 -8.41 -1.63
C ARG A 182 6.50 -8.19 -1.45
N LEU A 183 6.06 -7.63 -0.32
CA LEU A 183 4.67 -7.25 -0.08
C LEU A 183 4.17 -6.16 -1.06
N GLN A 184 5.06 -5.32 -1.57
CA GLN A 184 4.76 -4.38 -2.67
C GLN A 184 4.99 -4.99 -4.06
N THR A 185 5.26 -6.30 -4.11
CA THR A 185 5.53 -7.06 -5.35
C THR A 185 6.68 -6.49 -6.18
N VAL A 186 7.70 -5.95 -5.50
CA VAL A 186 8.95 -5.51 -6.14
C VAL A 186 9.71 -6.74 -6.63
N PRO A 187 10.12 -6.81 -7.91
CA PRO A 187 10.90 -7.94 -8.44
C PRO A 187 12.24 -8.11 -7.70
N GLU A 188 12.65 -9.37 -7.46
CA GLU A 188 13.85 -9.68 -6.65
C GLU A 188 15.12 -8.95 -7.12
N HIS A 189 15.34 -8.84 -8.44
CA HIS A 189 16.52 -8.12 -8.98
C HIS A 189 16.52 -6.61 -8.62
N HIS A 190 15.36 -6.00 -8.43
CA HIS A 190 15.26 -4.63 -7.89
C HIS A 190 15.42 -4.59 -6.36
N VAL A 191 14.94 -5.63 -5.66
CA VAL A 191 15.19 -5.78 -4.21
C VAL A 191 16.69 -5.81 -3.95
N ASP A 192 17.43 -6.68 -4.64
CA ASP A 192 18.88 -6.79 -4.52
C ASP A 192 19.60 -5.47 -4.85
N THR A 193 19.16 -4.80 -5.91
CA THR A 193 19.72 -3.50 -6.31
C THR A 193 19.53 -2.46 -5.20
N LEU A 194 18.34 -2.37 -4.59
CA LEU A 194 18.03 -1.40 -3.54
C LEU A 194 18.78 -1.72 -2.25
N LEU A 195 18.92 -2.98 -1.87
CA LEU A 195 19.67 -3.40 -0.70
C LEU A 195 21.18 -3.09 -0.84
N ASN A 196 21.72 -3.26 -2.05
CA ASN A 196 23.14 -2.99 -2.34
C ASN A 196 23.46 -1.51 -2.62
N ALA A 197 22.45 -0.66 -2.78
CA ALA A 197 22.62 0.77 -3.06
C ALA A 197 22.98 1.62 -1.82
N GLY A 198 23.21 1.01 -0.65
CA GLY A 198 23.53 1.74 0.60
C GLY A 198 22.34 2.52 1.18
N ILE A 199 21.11 2.24 0.74
CA ILE A 199 19.91 2.88 1.25
C ILE A 199 19.61 2.35 2.65
N SER A 200 19.39 3.24 3.62
CA SER A 200 19.10 2.81 4.98
C SER A 200 17.76 2.06 5.08
N ASN A 201 17.65 1.10 6.01
CA ASN A 201 16.40 0.38 6.26
C ASN A 201 15.23 1.34 6.54
N THR A 202 15.48 2.46 7.22
CA THR A 202 14.47 3.50 7.46
C THR A 202 13.89 4.05 6.16
N GLN A 203 14.73 4.31 5.17
CA GLN A 203 14.27 4.80 3.87
C GLN A 203 13.56 3.70 3.07
N LEU A 204 14.05 2.46 3.11
CA LEU A 204 13.38 1.32 2.45
C LEU A 204 11.95 1.12 2.98
N TYR A 205 11.75 1.16 4.32
CA TYR A 205 10.41 1.11 4.91
C TYR A 205 9.53 2.30 4.48
N LYS A 206 10.08 3.52 4.41
CA LYS A 206 9.33 4.70 3.96
C LYS A 206 8.93 4.60 2.49
N MET A 207 9.83 4.14 1.64
CA MET A 207 9.60 3.96 0.20
C MET A 207 8.48 2.95 -0.03
N THR A 208 8.56 1.78 0.62
CA THR A 208 7.55 0.73 0.47
C THR A 208 6.20 1.11 1.09
N GLY A 209 6.19 1.76 2.24
CA GLY A 209 4.96 2.22 2.88
C GLY A 209 4.21 3.31 2.08
N ASN A 210 4.96 4.19 1.37
CA ASN A 210 4.40 5.21 0.48
C ASN A 210 4.19 4.70 -0.95
N GLY A 211 4.86 3.60 -1.32
CA GLY A 211 4.83 3.08 -2.68
C GLY A 211 3.51 2.41 -3.05
N TRP A 212 3.41 2.06 -4.31
CA TRP A 212 2.34 1.27 -4.89
C TRP A 212 2.69 -0.22 -4.88
N THR A 213 1.67 -1.08 -4.83
CA THR A 213 1.85 -2.50 -5.15
C THR A 213 2.04 -2.64 -6.67
N MET A 214 3.24 -3.04 -7.10
CA MET A 214 3.64 -3.00 -8.52
C MET A 214 2.73 -3.83 -9.41
N GLU A 215 2.32 -5.02 -8.98
CA GLU A 215 1.42 -5.87 -9.79
C GLU A 215 0.02 -5.26 -9.96
N VAL A 216 -0.47 -4.44 -9.02
CA VAL A 216 -1.72 -3.69 -9.21
C VAL A 216 -1.56 -2.64 -10.31
N ILE A 217 -0.49 -1.86 -10.28
CA ILE A 217 -0.24 -0.81 -11.28
C ILE A 217 0.01 -1.42 -12.66
N LYS A 218 0.77 -2.52 -12.70
CA LYS A 218 1.01 -3.28 -13.92
C LYS A 218 -0.29 -3.84 -14.52
N HIS A 219 -1.21 -4.32 -13.68
CA HIS A 219 -2.55 -4.76 -14.09
C HIS A 219 -3.35 -3.59 -14.71
N ILE A 220 -3.36 -2.43 -14.06
CA ILE A 220 -4.05 -1.24 -14.55
C ILE A 220 -3.47 -0.80 -15.91
N PHE A 221 -2.15 -0.75 -16.08
CA PHE A 221 -1.53 -0.38 -17.34
C PHE A 221 -1.71 -1.42 -18.45
N LYS A 222 -1.88 -2.71 -18.11
CA LYS A 222 -2.26 -3.72 -19.11
C LYS A 222 -3.65 -3.44 -19.69
N ALA A 223 -4.62 -3.00 -18.86
CA ALA A 223 -5.94 -2.61 -19.35
C ALA A 223 -5.86 -1.42 -20.32
N LEU A 224 -4.99 -0.43 -20.05
CA LEU A 224 -4.72 0.66 -20.97
C LEU A 224 -4.16 0.16 -22.32
N ALA A 225 -3.19 -0.75 -22.28
CA ALA A 225 -2.55 -1.27 -23.50
C ALA A 225 -3.51 -2.08 -24.39
N ILE A 226 -4.50 -2.75 -23.81
CA ILE A 226 -5.55 -3.47 -24.56
C ILE A 226 -6.44 -2.48 -25.29
N ASN A 227 -6.85 -1.39 -24.62
CA ASN A 227 -7.68 -0.35 -25.20
C ASN A 227 -6.99 0.47 -26.32
N TRP A 228 -5.66 0.36 -26.46
CA TRP A 228 -4.92 1.02 -27.55
C TRP A 228 -4.84 0.20 -28.83
N ARG A 229 -5.26 -1.07 -28.81
CA ARG A 229 -5.23 -1.97 -29.97
C ARG A 229 -6.57 -2.08 -30.71
N ILE A 230 -7.57 -1.34 -30.27
CA ILE A 230 -8.90 -1.19 -30.90
C ILE A 230 -9.01 0.21 -31.52
#